data_3c43acba8b8a9af16edaa054f22acbd9
#
_entry.id   3c43acba8b8a9af16edaa054f22acbd9
#
_cell.length_a   1.000
_cell.length_b   1.000
_cell.length_c   1.000
_cell.angle_alpha   90.00
_cell.angle_beta   90.00
_cell.angle_gamma   90.00
#
_symmetry.space_group_name_H-M   'P 1'
#
loop_
_entity.id
_entity.type
_entity.pdbx_description
1 polymer ?
#
loop_
_entity_poly.entity_id
_entity_poly.type
_entity_poly.pdbx_seq_one_letter_code
_entity_poly.pdbx_strand_id
1 'polypeptide(L)'
;QQAETEILPSPRQSLIVCFKRFGGQLVLVGTTEHEGPANVRRAAQDCLGAELPSVLPVFDHLDYLLCGQAFCARGVAYAGGITRNGVSVTGTGDTLAQALISVAGETAEAALAARLDGDVARGHAGYGAAQSMKAASDHAIHEVLERHFVRRWWAGGAGHLLGQNHPAYGVVNARMGQRTTRATLLIHVADLSIAQVVVAVSFAQNGRDFCFGAACRPDLVQACLSAGMELVQAEVGLDIARYKRDTFDAQHLSVHNVNDLRLAQDIDLPGFLASGLVFSDKSNKPVPCEGTDALAGIDTIELGTFETVFNVAAAVRAKSCGLAVAPGPSPPFSHLNLY
;
A
#
# COMPACT_ATOMS: atom_id res chain seq x y z
N GLN A 1 -2.34 31.60 14.23
CA GLN A 1 -0.91 31.28 14.16
C GLN A 1 -0.68 30.54 12.85
N GLN A 2 0.10 31.16 11.97
CA GLN A 2 0.51 30.54 10.71
C GLN A 2 1.46 29.37 11.01
N ALA A 3 1.29 28.27 10.29
CA ALA A 3 2.25 27.19 10.34
C ALA A 3 3.56 27.69 9.71
N GLU A 4 4.59 27.82 10.48
CA GLU A 4 5.92 28.05 9.97
C GLU A 4 6.46 26.74 9.40
N THR A 5 6.82 26.77 8.13
CA THR A 5 7.55 25.68 7.50
C THR A 5 9.02 26.05 7.62
N GLU A 6 9.71 25.39 8.55
CA GLU A 6 11.15 25.59 8.68
C GLU A 6 11.84 24.54 7.80
N ILE A 7 12.36 24.99 6.67
CA ILE A 7 13.22 24.20 5.79
C ILE A 7 14.65 24.43 6.28
N LEU A 8 15.23 23.45 6.94
CA LEU A 8 16.63 23.47 7.32
C LEU A 8 17.44 22.69 6.27
N PRO A 9 18.09 23.37 5.30
CA PRO A 9 18.96 22.68 4.37
C PRO A 9 20.26 22.29 5.09
N SER A 10 20.48 20.99 5.25
CA SER A 10 21.83 20.49 5.44
C SER A 10 22.46 20.28 4.06
N PRO A 11 23.74 20.66 3.83
CA PRO A 11 24.37 20.50 2.52
C PRO A 11 24.57 19.05 2.06
N ARG A 12 24.10 18.08 2.84
CA ARG A 12 24.20 16.63 2.55
C ARG A 12 22.96 15.83 2.92
N GLN A 13 21.96 16.45 3.52
CA GLN A 13 20.69 15.83 3.90
C GLN A 13 19.63 16.91 3.90
N SER A 14 18.63 16.80 3.06
CA SER A 14 17.45 17.67 3.14
C SER A 14 16.49 17.05 4.15
N LEU A 15 16.47 17.61 5.37
CA LEU A 15 15.42 17.32 6.33
C LEU A 15 14.21 18.15 5.97
N ILE A 16 13.20 17.56 5.35
CA ILE A 16 11.93 18.24 5.14
C ILE A 16 11.10 18.02 6.38
N VAL A 17 10.98 19.04 7.20
CA VAL A 17 10.06 19.11 8.32
C VAL A 17 8.81 19.81 7.83
N CYS A 18 7.80 19.04 7.43
CA CYS A 18 6.51 19.60 7.07
C CYS A 18 5.60 19.65 8.28
N PHE A 19 5.20 20.86 8.68
CA PHE A 19 4.12 21.06 9.62
C PHE A 19 2.83 21.26 8.84
N LYS A 20 1.87 20.35 8.94
CA LYS A 20 0.53 20.54 8.39
C LYS A 20 -0.48 20.63 9.51
N ARG A 21 -1.40 21.57 9.36
CA ARG A 21 -2.54 21.71 10.25
C ARG A 21 -3.69 20.87 9.71
N PHE A 22 -3.97 19.75 10.38
CA PHE A 22 -5.17 18.96 10.15
C PHE A 22 -6.12 19.17 11.31
N GLY A 23 -7.36 19.61 11.04
CA GLY A 23 -8.37 19.79 12.08
C GLY A 23 -7.93 20.64 13.27
N GLY A 24 -7.02 21.60 13.08
CA GLY A 24 -6.48 22.45 14.14
C GLY A 24 -5.21 21.93 14.83
N GLN A 25 -4.77 20.72 14.55
CA GLN A 25 -3.53 20.16 15.11
C GLN A 25 -2.36 20.30 14.12
N LEU A 26 -1.18 20.64 14.65
CA LEU A 26 0.08 20.62 13.90
C LEU A 26 0.58 19.16 13.85
N VAL A 27 0.72 18.64 12.65
CA VAL A 27 1.30 17.31 12.43
C VAL A 27 2.71 17.49 11.90
N LEU A 28 3.68 16.97 12.67
CA LEU A 28 5.09 16.97 12.30
C LEU A 28 5.37 15.78 11.38
N VAL A 29 5.81 16.05 10.17
CA VAL A 29 6.37 15.05 9.25
C VAL A 29 7.88 15.23 9.26
N GLY A 30 8.56 14.47 10.09
CA GLY A 30 10.03 14.39 10.04
C GLY A 30 10.41 13.29 9.06
N THR A 31 10.88 13.68 7.87
CA THR A 31 11.39 12.73 6.89
C THR A 31 12.80 13.14 6.51
N THR A 32 13.69 12.16 6.35
CA THR A 32 15.03 12.39 5.83
C THR A 32 15.04 11.99 4.37
N GLU A 33 15.42 12.91 3.50
CA GLU A 33 15.58 12.69 2.07
C GLU A 33 17.04 12.40 1.75
N HIS A 34 17.26 11.41 0.90
CA HIS A 34 18.58 11.03 0.42
C HIS A 34 18.53 10.91 -1.09
N GLU A 35 19.32 11.73 -1.78
CA GLU A 35 19.44 11.73 -3.23
C GLU A 35 20.77 11.14 -3.66
N GLY A 36 20.74 10.36 -4.73
CA GLY A 36 21.89 9.68 -5.31
C GLY A 36 22.26 8.38 -4.61
N PRO A 37 22.72 7.37 -5.37
CA PRO A 37 22.89 6.00 -4.89
C PRO A 37 23.80 5.87 -3.65
N ALA A 38 24.88 6.65 -3.58
CA ALA A 38 25.82 6.61 -2.47
C ALA A 38 25.20 7.11 -1.15
N ASN A 39 24.34 8.14 -1.21
CA ASN A 39 23.65 8.66 -0.04
C ASN A 39 22.51 7.74 0.39
N VAL A 40 21.75 7.19 -0.56
CA VAL A 40 20.70 6.19 -0.33
C VAL A 40 21.29 4.97 0.34
N ARG A 41 22.38 4.41 -0.19
CA ARG A 41 23.04 3.24 0.41
C ARG A 41 23.57 3.52 1.81
N ARG A 42 24.16 4.68 2.06
CA ARG A 42 24.63 5.08 3.39
C ARG A 42 23.47 5.18 4.37
N ALA A 43 22.37 5.83 3.99
CA ALA A 43 21.17 5.93 4.83
C ALA A 43 20.60 4.56 5.17
N ALA A 44 20.50 3.66 4.19
CA ALA A 44 20.08 2.29 4.42
C ALA A 44 21.03 1.55 5.38
N GLN A 45 22.34 1.70 5.21
CA GLN A 45 23.36 1.09 6.07
C GLN A 45 23.25 1.58 7.52
N ASP A 46 23.07 2.89 7.71
CA ASP A 46 22.94 3.48 9.04
C ASP A 46 21.68 2.98 9.78
N CYS A 47 20.59 2.72 9.03
CA CYS A 47 19.33 2.25 9.59
C CYS A 47 19.26 0.73 9.78
N LEU A 48 19.85 -0.05 8.86
CA LEU A 48 19.86 -1.52 8.92
C LEU A 48 20.92 -2.05 9.90
N GLY A 49 21.93 -1.27 10.17
CA GLY A 49 23.03 -1.67 11.04
C GLY A 49 23.80 -2.88 10.51
N ALA A 50 24.38 -3.68 11.43
CA ALA A 50 25.12 -4.89 11.10
C ALA A 50 24.22 -6.11 10.81
N GLU A 51 22.91 -5.99 11.01
CA GLU A 51 22.01 -7.15 11.01
C GLU A 51 21.66 -7.68 9.62
N LEU A 52 21.74 -6.85 8.56
CA LEU A 52 21.33 -7.23 7.20
C LEU A 52 22.24 -6.65 6.11
N PRO A 53 23.56 -6.89 6.14
CA PRO A 53 24.48 -6.36 5.13
C PRO A 53 24.18 -6.90 3.72
N SER A 54 23.54 -8.07 3.62
CA SER A 54 23.16 -8.68 2.34
C SER A 54 22.13 -7.90 1.55
N VAL A 55 21.28 -7.10 2.21
CA VAL A 55 20.22 -6.31 1.56
C VAL A 55 20.76 -5.00 0.97
N LEU A 56 21.92 -4.51 1.43
CA LEU A 56 22.47 -3.22 1.01
C LEU A 56 22.67 -3.06 -0.50
N PRO A 57 23.10 -4.08 -1.29
CA PRO A 57 23.23 -3.93 -2.73
C PRO A 57 21.93 -3.53 -3.45
N VAL A 58 20.77 -3.90 -2.90
CA VAL A 58 19.48 -3.56 -3.50
C VAL A 58 19.27 -2.05 -3.54
N PHE A 59 19.77 -1.32 -2.54
CA PHE A 59 19.63 0.14 -2.46
C PHE A 59 20.48 0.88 -3.51
N ASP A 60 21.44 0.23 -4.16
CA ASP A 60 22.17 0.80 -5.29
C ASP A 60 21.28 1.00 -6.52
N HIS A 61 20.10 0.37 -6.55
CA HIS A 61 19.09 0.54 -7.61
C HIS A 61 18.12 1.69 -7.38
N LEU A 62 18.26 2.42 -6.26
CA LEU A 62 17.47 3.60 -5.94
C LEU A 62 18.25 4.89 -6.20
N ASP A 63 17.62 5.86 -6.83
CA ASP A 63 18.13 7.22 -6.97
C ASP A 63 17.66 8.15 -5.84
N TYR A 64 16.56 7.74 -5.15
CA TYR A 64 15.95 8.53 -4.09
C TYR A 64 15.41 7.63 -2.99
N LEU A 65 15.55 8.06 -1.75
CA LEU A 65 15.01 7.41 -0.56
C LEU A 65 14.48 8.48 0.40
N LEU A 66 13.24 8.31 0.81
CA LEU A 66 12.59 9.05 1.89
C LEU A 66 12.29 8.06 3.02
N CYS A 67 12.69 8.32 4.24
CA CYS A 67 12.41 7.41 5.34
C CYS A 67 12.23 8.14 6.66
N GLY A 68 11.37 7.58 7.53
CA GLY A 68 11.06 8.16 8.83
C GLY A 68 9.89 7.48 9.52
N GLN A 69 9.33 8.16 10.50
CA GLN A 69 8.09 7.73 11.17
C GLN A 69 6.88 8.22 10.38
N ALA A 70 5.89 7.35 10.19
CA ALA A 70 4.62 7.75 9.62
C ALA A 70 3.88 8.66 10.63
N PHE A 71 3.64 9.90 10.25
CA PHE A 71 2.99 10.89 11.13
C PHE A 71 1.52 10.57 11.39
N CYS A 72 0.87 9.87 10.47
CA CYS A 72 -0.52 9.43 10.60
C CYS A 72 -0.68 8.18 11.46
N ALA A 73 0.42 7.49 11.79
CA ALA A 73 0.44 6.26 12.57
C ALA A 73 1.74 6.14 13.38
N ARG A 74 1.76 6.61 14.60
CA ARG A 74 2.97 6.74 15.45
C ARG A 74 3.72 5.42 15.70
N GLY A 75 3.05 4.28 15.55
CA GLY A 75 3.68 2.96 15.71
C GLY A 75 4.26 2.40 14.42
N VAL A 76 4.25 3.17 13.31
CA VAL A 76 4.63 2.69 12.00
C VAL A 76 5.76 3.52 11.43
N ALA A 77 6.88 2.86 11.10
CA ALA A 77 7.93 3.44 10.28
C ALA A 77 7.54 3.34 8.80
N TYR A 78 7.95 4.32 8.02
CA TYR A 78 7.73 4.43 6.59
C TYR A 78 9.04 4.63 5.85
N ALA A 79 9.17 3.99 4.69
CA ALA A 79 10.19 4.29 3.72
C ALA A 79 9.58 4.33 2.32
N GLY A 80 10.05 5.22 1.47
CA GLY A 80 9.65 5.32 0.08
C GLY A 80 10.85 5.64 -0.79
N GLY A 81 10.93 5.03 -1.96
CA GLY A 81 12.05 5.21 -2.87
C GLY A 81 11.60 5.41 -4.32
N ILE A 82 12.53 5.86 -5.14
CA ILE A 82 12.39 5.90 -6.59
C ILE A 82 13.56 5.11 -7.17
N THR A 83 13.23 4.07 -7.95
CA THR A 83 14.24 3.28 -8.65
C THR A 83 14.87 4.10 -9.77
N ARG A 84 16.06 3.68 -10.25
CA ARG A 84 16.72 4.29 -11.42
C ARG A 84 15.87 4.32 -12.69
N ASN A 85 14.86 3.43 -12.76
CA ASN A 85 13.90 3.39 -13.86
C ASN A 85 12.66 4.25 -13.60
N GLY A 86 12.64 5.05 -12.54
CA GLY A 86 11.54 5.95 -12.20
C GLY A 86 10.33 5.27 -11.52
N VAL A 87 10.44 4.00 -11.11
CA VAL A 87 9.36 3.30 -10.41
C VAL A 87 9.38 3.71 -8.94
N SER A 88 8.21 4.08 -8.42
CA SER A 88 8.04 4.37 -6.99
C SER A 88 7.86 3.06 -6.23
N VAL A 89 8.60 2.91 -5.14
CA VAL A 89 8.55 1.77 -4.22
C VAL A 89 8.34 2.27 -2.80
N THR A 90 7.57 1.54 -2.01
CA THR A 90 7.23 1.97 -0.64
C THR A 90 7.31 0.80 0.33
N GLY A 91 7.41 1.09 1.60
CA GLY A 91 7.42 0.07 2.64
C GLY A 91 7.07 0.64 4.00
N THR A 92 6.45 -0.18 4.83
CA THR A 92 6.12 0.12 6.21
C THR A 92 6.58 -1.01 7.13
N GLY A 93 6.77 -0.67 8.39
CA GLY A 93 7.17 -1.65 9.40
C GLY A 93 7.07 -1.07 10.81
N ASP A 94 7.34 -1.87 11.84
CA ASP A 94 7.46 -1.39 13.23
C ASP A 94 8.71 -0.58 13.45
N THR A 95 9.72 -0.92 12.68
CA THR A 95 11.03 -0.27 12.71
C THR A 95 11.39 0.22 11.33
N LEU A 96 12.28 1.19 11.28
CA LEU A 96 12.78 1.71 10.02
C LEU A 96 13.51 0.61 9.21
N ALA A 97 14.20 -0.30 9.88
CA ALA A 97 14.82 -1.44 9.23
C ALA A 97 13.79 -2.32 8.50
N GLN A 98 12.65 -2.62 9.13
CA GLN A 98 11.57 -3.39 8.47
C GLN A 98 10.97 -2.64 7.29
N ALA A 99 10.73 -1.33 7.42
CA ALA A 99 10.25 -0.51 6.30
C ALA A 99 11.25 -0.51 5.12
N LEU A 100 12.55 -0.42 5.39
CA LEU A 100 13.60 -0.51 4.37
C LEU A 100 13.69 -1.89 3.72
N ILE A 101 13.51 -2.98 4.48
CA ILE A 101 13.46 -4.35 3.93
C ILE A 101 12.26 -4.48 2.98
N SER A 102 11.11 -3.90 3.34
CA SER A 102 9.94 -3.87 2.45
C SER A 102 10.24 -3.11 1.16
N VAL A 103 10.85 -1.92 1.24
CA VAL A 103 11.31 -1.16 0.05
C VAL A 103 12.28 -1.97 -0.80
N ALA A 104 13.19 -2.71 -0.17
CA ALA A 104 14.14 -3.56 -0.91
C ALA A 104 13.43 -4.70 -1.66
N GLY A 105 12.42 -5.33 -1.06
CA GLY A 105 11.56 -6.32 -1.71
C GLY A 105 10.83 -5.73 -2.94
N GLU A 106 10.15 -4.62 -2.76
CA GLU A 106 9.47 -3.88 -3.83
C GLU A 106 10.44 -3.45 -4.96
N THR A 107 11.68 -3.07 -4.60
CA THR A 107 12.70 -2.73 -5.59
C THR A 107 13.10 -3.94 -6.42
N ALA A 108 13.24 -5.12 -5.80
CA ALA A 108 13.54 -6.36 -6.50
C ALA A 108 12.39 -6.77 -7.43
N GLU A 109 11.15 -6.66 -6.98
CA GLU A 109 9.96 -6.91 -7.80
C GLU A 109 9.91 -5.97 -9.00
N ALA A 110 10.04 -4.66 -8.79
CA ALA A 110 10.04 -3.66 -9.85
C ALA A 110 11.15 -3.89 -10.89
N ALA A 111 12.35 -4.31 -10.43
CA ALA A 111 13.47 -4.59 -11.33
C ALA A 111 13.23 -5.82 -12.21
N LEU A 112 12.59 -6.86 -11.68
CA LEU A 112 12.37 -8.12 -12.41
C LEU A 112 11.01 -8.16 -13.12
N ALA A 113 10.02 -7.39 -12.69
CA ALA A 113 8.72 -7.26 -13.36
C ALA A 113 8.86 -6.82 -14.82
N ALA A 114 9.89 -6.01 -15.13
CA ALA A 114 10.19 -5.58 -16.50
C ALA A 114 10.57 -6.74 -17.46
N ARG A 115 10.84 -7.94 -16.91
CA ARG A 115 11.11 -9.15 -17.71
C ARG A 115 9.84 -9.82 -18.24
N LEU A 116 8.68 -9.48 -17.69
CA LEU A 116 7.40 -9.98 -18.21
C LEU A 116 6.96 -9.14 -19.40
N ASP A 117 6.41 -9.81 -20.42
CA ASP A 117 5.83 -9.12 -21.55
C ASP A 117 4.72 -8.18 -21.12
N GLY A 118 4.72 -6.96 -21.68
CA GLY A 118 3.91 -5.82 -21.21
C GLY A 118 2.40 -6.06 -21.17
N ASP A 119 1.84 -7.03 -21.89
CA ASP A 119 0.42 -7.38 -21.85
C ASP A 119 0.05 -8.22 -20.62
N VAL A 120 0.99 -8.98 -20.07
CA VAL A 120 0.79 -9.80 -18.88
C VAL A 120 0.94 -8.95 -17.62
N ALA A 121 1.84 -7.97 -17.64
CA ALA A 121 2.18 -7.14 -16.49
C ALA A 121 1.08 -6.16 -16.09
N ARG A 122 0.20 -5.74 -17.01
CA ARG A 122 -0.78 -4.68 -16.75
C ARG A 122 -2.01 -5.18 -16.00
N GLY A 123 -1.87 -5.27 -14.67
CA GLY A 123 -3.03 -5.36 -13.79
C GLY A 123 -3.60 -6.76 -13.57
N HIS A 124 -3.01 -7.81 -14.12
CA HIS A 124 -3.42 -9.21 -13.91
C HIS A 124 -2.35 -10.06 -13.22
N ALA A 125 -1.15 -9.51 -13.01
CA ALA A 125 -0.06 -10.15 -12.32
C ALA A 125 0.03 -9.66 -10.86
N GLY A 126 0.38 -10.55 -9.95
CA GLY A 126 0.93 -10.25 -8.65
C GLY A 126 2.43 -10.56 -8.65
N TYR A 127 3.18 -9.88 -7.82
CA TYR A 127 4.61 -10.09 -7.66
C TYR A 127 4.92 -10.45 -6.23
N GLY A 128 6.05 -11.09 -6.00
CA GLY A 128 6.51 -11.40 -4.65
C GLY A 128 8.01 -11.55 -4.62
N ALA A 129 8.65 -10.88 -3.67
CA ALA A 129 10.05 -11.01 -3.36
C ALA A 129 10.23 -11.61 -1.96
N ALA A 130 11.09 -12.63 -1.84
CA ALA A 130 11.38 -13.27 -0.57
C ALA A 130 12.74 -13.97 -0.59
N GLN A 131 13.20 -14.43 0.58
CA GLN A 131 14.45 -15.18 0.68
C GLN A 131 14.40 -16.58 0.02
N SER A 132 13.19 -17.12 -0.19
CA SER A 132 13.00 -18.38 -0.91
C SER A 132 12.02 -18.22 -2.05
N MET A 133 12.20 -18.97 -3.13
CA MET A 133 11.30 -18.94 -4.29
C MET A 133 9.88 -19.34 -3.91
N LYS A 134 9.73 -20.33 -3.01
CA LYS A 134 8.39 -20.71 -2.52
C LYS A 134 7.67 -19.53 -1.85
N ALA A 135 8.34 -18.83 -0.94
CA ALA A 135 7.73 -17.68 -0.26
C ALA A 135 7.45 -16.53 -1.24
N ALA A 136 8.32 -16.29 -2.22
CA ALA A 136 8.09 -15.32 -3.28
C ALA A 136 6.84 -15.69 -4.12
N SER A 137 6.69 -16.97 -4.50
CA SER A 137 5.51 -17.45 -5.21
C SER A 137 4.22 -17.32 -4.38
N ASP A 138 4.29 -17.65 -3.09
CA ASP A 138 3.14 -17.50 -2.18
C ASP A 138 2.72 -16.03 -2.07
N HIS A 139 3.67 -15.08 -1.98
CA HIS A 139 3.38 -13.64 -1.97
C HIS A 139 2.74 -13.19 -3.29
N ALA A 140 3.29 -13.62 -4.42
CA ALA A 140 2.76 -13.29 -5.74
C ALA A 140 1.31 -13.79 -5.93
N ILE A 141 1.00 -15.00 -5.44
CA ILE A 141 -0.36 -15.53 -5.44
C ILE A 141 -1.29 -14.68 -4.59
N HIS A 142 -0.88 -14.31 -3.37
CA HIS A 142 -1.69 -13.47 -2.50
C HIS A 142 -1.97 -12.10 -3.15
N GLU A 143 -0.99 -11.50 -3.80
CA GLU A 143 -1.18 -10.21 -4.47
C GLU A 143 -2.14 -10.30 -5.68
N VAL A 144 -2.04 -11.36 -6.49
CA VAL A 144 -2.98 -11.53 -7.60
C VAL A 144 -4.42 -11.77 -7.12
N LEU A 145 -4.60 -12.50 -6.02
CA LEU A 145 -5.91 -12.68 -5.39
C LEU A 145 -6.44 -11.37 -4.81
N GLU A 146 -5.62 -10.64 -4.10
CA GLU A 146 -5.95 -9.31 -3.56
C GLU A 146 -6.45 -8.38 -4.66
N ARG A 147 -5.64 -8.15 -5.68
CA ARG A 147 -6.00 -7.29 -6.82
C ARG A 147 -7.29 -7.73 -7.50
N HIS A 148 -7.51 -9.04 -7.65
CA HIS A 148 -8.73 -9.57 -8.25
C HIS A 148 -9.96 -9.24 -7.42
N PHE A 149 -9.95 -9.56 -6.12
CA PHE A 149 -11.11 -9.38 -5.26
C PHE A 149 -11.36 -7.91 -4.90
N VAL A 150 -10.33 -7.10 -4.75
CA VAL A 150 -10.46 -5.65 -4.55
C VAL A 150 -11.11 -4.99 -5.78
N ARG A 151 -10.69 -5.34 -7.00
CA ARG A 151 -11.35 -4.84 -8.22
C ARG A 151 -12.79 -5.29 -8.32
N ARG A 152 -13.07 -6.55 -8.02
CA ARG A 152 -14.44 -7.06 -8.02
C ARG A 152 -15.32 -6.33 -7.02
N TRP A 153 -14.81 -6.12 -5.82
CA TRP A 153 -15.49 -5.34 -4.80
C TRP A 153 -15.76 -3.91 -5.28
N TRP A 154 -14.75 -3.24 -5.81
CA TRP A 154 -14.86 -1.88 -6.32
C TRP A 154 -15.83 -1.75 -7.50
N ALA A 155 -15.94 -2.77 -8.32
CA ALA A 155 -16.89 -2.84 -9.44
C ALA A 155 -18.35 -3.11 -9.02
N GLY A 156 -18.67 -3.07 -7.74
CA GLY A 156 -20.04 -3.26 -7.20
C GLY A 156 -20.23 -4.55 -6.42
N GLY A 157 -19.13 -5.20 -6.02
CA GLY A 157 -19.17 -6.32 -5.06
C GLY A 157 -19.52 -5.84 -3.66
N ALA A 158 -20.03 -6.74 -2.83
CA ALA A 158 -20.35 -6.47 -1.44
C ALA A 158 -19.16 -6.76 -0.52
N GLY A 159 -18.77 -5.81 0.32
CA GLY A 159 -17.80 -6.00 1.40
C GLY A 159 -18.48 -5.94 2.77
N HIS A 160 -18.10 -6.80 3.69
CA HIS A 160 -18.62 -6.81 5.06
C HIS A 160 -17.80 -5.85 5.94
N LEU A 161 -18.45 -4.81 6.45
CA LEU A 161 -17.84 -3.88 7.41
C LEU A 161 -17.64 -4.60 8.75
N LEU A 162 -16.41 -4.79 9.16
CA LEU A 162 -16.10 -5.32 10.48
C LEU A 162 -16.55 -4.33 11.56
N GLY A 163 -17.25 -4.81 12.56
CA GLY A 163 -17.66 -3.98 13.69
C GLY A 163 -16.45 -3.51 14.51
N GLN A 164 -16.51 -2.32 15.08
CA GLN A 164 -15.39 -1.77 15.88
C GLN A 164 -14.98 -2.65 17.07
N ASN A 165 -15.88 -3.51 17.55
CA ASN A 165 -15.59 -4.49 18.59
C ASN A 165 -14.91 -5.76 18.05
N HIS A 166 -14.69 -5.89 16.76
CA HIS A 166 -13.98 -7.02 16.19
C HIS A 166 -12.52 -7.03 16.67
N PRO A 167 -11.96 -8.18 17.09
CA PRO A 167 -10.59 -8.26 17.63
C PRO A 167 -9.53 -7.65 16.71
N ALA A 168 -9.72 -7.74 15.41
CA ALA A 168 -8.79 -7.14 14.42
C ALA A 168 -8.62 -5.63 14.62
N TYR A 169 -9.66 -4.89 15.02
CA TYR A 169 -9.51 -3.45 15.33
C TYR A 169 -8.56 -3.20 16.49
N GLY A 170 -8.59 -4.04 17.53
CA GLY A 170 -7.67 -3.94 18.65
C GLY A 170 -6.21 -4.08 18.20
N VAL A 171 -5.94 -5.06 17.33
CA VAL A 171 -4.60 -5.33 16.80
C VAL A 171 -4.14 -4.19 15.88
N VAL A 172 -4.97 -3.75 14.94
CA VAL A 172 -4.67 -2.66 14.01
C VAL A 172 -4.44 -1.35 14.78
N ASN A 173 -5.32 -1.01 15.74
CA ASN A 173 -5.18 0.21 16.53
C ASN A 173 -3.94 0.17 17.46
N ALA A 174 -3.60 -0.98 18.02
CA ALA A 174 -2.38 -1.14 18.82
C ALA A 174 -1.13 -0.89 17.96
N ARG A 175 -1.15 -1.34 16.71
CA ARG A 175 -0.05 -1.19 15.77
C ARG A 175 0.08 0.22 15.21
N MET A 176 -1.02 0.78 14.73
CA MET A 176 -1.03 2.12 14.11
C MET A 176 -0.97 3.24 15.16
N GLY A 177 -1.15 2.92 16.43
CA GLY A 177 -1.33 3.88 17.49
C GLY A 177 -2.68 4.57 17.46
N GLN A 178 -2.94 5.43 18.46
CA GLN A 178 -4.19 6.17 18.53
C GLN A 178 -4.26 7.20 17.39
N ARG A 179 -5.18 6.97 16.47
CA ARG A 179 -5.41 7.84 15.30
C ARG A 179 -6.47 8.88 15.66
N THR A 180 -6.04 10.12 15.85
CA THR A 180 -6.94 11.23 16.23
C THR A 180 -7.42 12.05 15.02
N THR A 181 -6.76 11.90 13.88
CA THR A 181 -7.01 12.75 12.69
C THR A 181 -7.81 12.05 11.60
N ARG A 182 -7.92 10.72 11.65
CA ARG A 182 -8.58 9.92 10.62
C ARG A 182 -9.43 8.80 11.25
N ALA A 183 -10.60 8.56 10.66
CA ALA A 183 -11.42 7.40 10.96
C ALA A 183 -11.01 6.25 10.03
N THR A 184 -10.83 5.06 10.58
CA THR A 184 -10.47 3.85 9.81
C THR A 184 -11.64 2.86 9.82
N LEU A 185 -11.97 2.32 8.66
CA LEU A 185 -12.92 1.23 8.47
C LEU A 185 -12.19 0.01 7.91
N LEU A 186 -12.50 -1.17 8.44
CA LEU A 186 -11.98 -2.45 7.94
C LEU A 186 -13.12 -3.19 7.24
N ILE A 187 -12.90 -3.58 5.99
CA ILE A 187 -13.90 -4.17 5.12
C ILE A 187 -13.39 -5.54 4.68
N HIS A 188 -14.08 -6.60 5.08
CA HIS A 188 -13.79 -7.95 4.66
C HIS A 188 -14.44 -8.20 3.30
N VAL A 189 -13.64 -8.35 2.27
CA VAL A 189 -14.04 -8.38 0.86
C VAL A 189 -14.24 -9.81 0.37
N ALA A 190 -13.36 -10.73 0.78
CA ALA A 190 -13.48 -12.13 0.40
C ALA A 190 -12.95 -13.06 1.48
N ASP A 191 -13.68 -14.18 1.68
CA ASP A 191 -13.29 -15.32 2.51
C ASP A 191 -12.99 -16.50 1.57
N LEU A 192 -11.72 -16.80 1.41
CA LEU A 192 -11.23 -17.89 0.59
C LEU A 192 -10.79 -19.03 1.49
N SER A 193 -10.83 -20.26 0.99
CA SER A 193 -10.37 -21.42 1.77
C SER A 193 -8.90 -21.33 2.20
N ILE A 194 -8.10 -20.52 1.51
CA ILE A 194 -6.66 -20.39 1.71
C ILE A 194 -6.23 -19.00 2.21
N ALA A 195 -7.08 -17.99 2.08
CA ALA A 195 -6.73 -16.62 2.44
C ALA A 195 -7.97 -15.74 2.64
N GLN A 196 -7.78 -14.64 3.33
CA GLN A 196 -8.75 -13.59 3.59
C GLN A 196 -8.34 -12.31 2.85
N VAL A 197 -9.28 -11.66 2.19
CA VAL A 197 -9.01 -10.36 1.52
C VAL A 197 -9.71 -9.25 2.28
N VAL A 198 -8.94 -8.26 2.70
CA VAL A 198 -9.41 -7.12 3.48
C VAL A 198 -9.01 -5.83 2.79
N VAL A 199 -9.90 -4.86 2.81
CA VAL A 199 -9.61 -3.47 2.47
C VAL A 199 -9.73 -2.63 3.74
N ALA A 200 -8.72 -1.85 4.04
CA ALA A 200 -8.76 -0.80 5.06
C ALA A 200 -8.95 0.54 4.35
N VAL A 201 -9.95 1.30 4.76
CA VAL A 201 -10.15 2.66 4.22
C VAL A 201 -10.11 3.67 5.34
N SER A 202 -9.69 4.89 5.04
CA SER A 202 -9.76 5.98 5.99
C SER A 202 -10.23 7.28 5.38
N PHE A 203 -10.78 8.10 6.26
CA PHE A 203 -11.25 9.45 5.98
C PHE A 203 -10.71 10.41 7.05
N ALA A 204 -10.42 11.64 6.68
CA ALA A 204 -10.17 12.69 7.65
C ALA A 204 -11.44 12.96 8.50
N GLN A 205 -11.31 13.67 9.62
CA GLN A 205 -12.43 13.95 10.54
C GLN A 205 -13.62 14.67 9.87
N ASN A 206 -13.35 15.42 8.80
CA ASN A 206 -14.38 16.07 7.99
C ASN A 206 -15.08 15.14 6.98
N GLY A 207 -14.78 13.83 7.02
CA GLY A 207 -15.33 12.83 6.12
C GLY A 207 -14.76 12.85 4.70
N ARG A 208 -13.69 13.58 4.44
CA ARG A 208 -13.00 13.66 3.15
C ARG A 208 -11.63 12.98 3.22
N ASP A 209 -10.84 13.15 2.16
CA ASP A 209 -9.48 12.63 2.11
C ASP A 209 -9.44 11.09 2.16
N PHE A 210 -10.24 10.47 1.32
CA PHE A 210 -10.25 9.02 1.18
C PHE A 210 -8.86 8.48 0.90
N CYS A 211 -8.47 7.45 1.66
CA CYS A 211 -7.31 6.60 1.40
C CYS A 211 -7.72 5.15 1.58
N PHE A 212 -7.05 4.25 0.91
CA PHE A 212 -7.26 2.82 1.10
C PHE A 212 -5.93 2.04 1.06
N GLY A 213 -5.93 0.87 1.72
CA GLY A 213 -4.92 -0.16 1.60
C GLY A 213 -5.64 -1.50 1.56
N ALA A 214 -5.06 -2.49 0.92
CA ALA A 214 -5.65 -3.80 0.78
C ALA A 214 -4.64 -4.88 1.13
N ALA A 215 -5.11 -6.05 1.56
CA ALA A 215 -4.25 -7.19 1.78
C ALA A 215 -4.98 -8.52 1.63
N CYS A 216 -4.27 -9.50 1.09
CA CYS A 216 -4.64 -10.89 1.09
C CYS A 216 -3.68 -11.67 1.98
N ARG A 217 -4.19 -12.31 3.05
CA ARG A 217 -3.36 -13.08 4.00
C ARG A 217 -4.12 -14.34 4.46
N PRO A 218 -3.40 -15.37 4.96
CA PRO A 218 -4.02 -16.62 5.39
C PRO A 218 -5.10 -16.43 6.47
N ASP A 219 -4.95 -15.49 7.38
CA ASP A 219 -5.94 -15.21 8.41
C ASP A 219 -6.42 -13.76 8.40
N LEU A 220 -7.64 -13.57 8.91
CA LEU A 220 -8.35 -12.29 8.87
C LEU A 220 -7.62 -11.19 9.67
N VAL A 221 -7.02 -11.52 10.82
CA VAL A 221 -6.34 -10.52 11.64
C VAL A 221 -5.07 -10.03 10.96
N GLN A 222 -4.29 -10.95 10.35
CA GLN A 222 -3.12 -10.60 9.56
C GLN A 222 -3.50 -9.81 8.30
N ALA A 223 -4.60 -10.18 7.63
CA ALA A 223 -5.11 -9.40 6.49
C ALA A 223 -5.49 -7.97 6.90
N CYS A 224 -6.20 -7.81 8.02
CA CYS A 224 -6.55 -6.49 8.56
C CYS A 224 -5.31 -5.66 8.92
N LEU A 225 -4.32 -6.29 9.56
CA LEU A 225 -3.08 -5.61 9.94
C LEU A 225 -2.29 -5.17 8.70
N SER A 226 -2.11 -6.05 7.72
CA SER A 226 -1.40 -5.72 6.48
C SER A 226 -2.13 -4.64 5.69
N ALA A 227 -3.47 -4.74 5.53
CA ALA A 227 -4.27 -3.70 4.88
C ALA A 227 -4.15 -2.34 5.61
N GLY A 228 -4.10 -2.35 6.94
CA GLY A 228 -3.84 -1.16 7.75
C GLY A 228 -2.45 -0.57 7.51
N MET A 229 -1.43 -1.39 7.35
CA MET A 229 -0.06 -0.93 7.05
C MET A 229 0.02 -0.30 5.65
N GLU A 230 -0.64 -0.88 4.65
CA GLU A 230 -0.74 -0.29 3.32
C GLU A 230 -1.56 0.99 3.30
N LEU A 231 -2.65 1.04 4.10
CA LEU A 231 -3.39 2.28 4.29
C LEU A 231 -2.50 3.42 4.81
N VAL A 232 -1.56 3.13 5.73
CA VAL A 232 -0.59 4.13 6.20
C VAL A 232 0.31 4.60 5.05
N GLN A 233 0.74 3.70 4.16
CA GLN A 233 1.50 4.09 2.96
C GLN A 233 0.70 5.04 2.07
N ALA A 234 -0.57 4.73 1.80
CA ALA A 234 -1.44 5.58 1.00
C ALA A 234 -1.66 6.97 1.64
N GLU A 235 -1.82 7.05 2.95
CA GLU A 235 -1.97 8.32 3.66
C GLU A 235 -0.70 9.18 3.60
N VAL A 236 0.48 8.58 3.80
CA VAL A 236 1.76 9.27 3.62
C VAL A 236 1.93 9.70 2.17
N GLY A 237 1.59 8.83 1.21
CA GLY A 237 1.61 9.11 -0.23
C GLY A 237 0.74 10.30 -0.59
N LEU A 238 -0.49 10.37 -0.07
CA LEU A 238 -1.42 11.49 -0.29
C LEU A 238 -0.83 12.82 0.24
N ASP A 239 -0.20 12.83 1.40
CA ASP A 239 0.37 14.05 1.94
C ASP A 239 1.63 14.48 1.18
N ILE A 240 2.46 13.54 0.72
CA ILE A 240 3.57 13.82 -0.20
C ILE A 240 3.03 14.41 -1.51
N ALA A 241 1.96 13.83 -2.07
CA ALA A 241 1.34 14.33 -3.30
C ALA A 241 0.81 15.76 -3.13
N ARG A 242 0.19 16.06 -1.99
CA ARG A 242 -0.27 17.41 -1.65
C ARG A 242 0.89 18.39 -1.52
N TYR A 243 1.93 18.00 -0.78
CA TYR A 243 3.12 18.82 -0.64
C TYR A 243 3.74 19.15 -2.00
N LYS A 244 3.89 18.13 -2.86
CA LYS A 244 4.43 18.33 -4.22
C LYS A 244 3.55 19.27 -5.03
N ARG A 245 2.23 19.07 -5.01
CA ARG A 245 1.27 19.95 -5.72
C ARG A 245 1.34 21.39 -5.25
N ASP A 246 1.43 21.59 -3.93
CA ASP A 246 1.37 22.93 -3.32
C ASP A 246 2.72 23.68 -3.39
N THR A 247 3.82 22.95 -3.60
CA THR A 247 5.19 23.52 -3.58
C THR A 247 5.85 23.54 -4.96
N PHE A 248 5.51 22.57 -5.82
CA PHE A 248 6.11 22.40 -7.15
C PHE A 248 5.01 22.40 -8.22
N ASP A 249 5.41 22.50 -9.49
CA ASP A 249 4.49 22.38 -10.61
C ASP A 249 3.90 20.97 -10.72
N ALA A 250 2.70 20.87 -11.30
CA ALA A 250 1.99 19.60 -11.48
C ALA A 250 2.78 18.52 -12.26
N GLN A 251 3.78 18.93 -13.07
CA GLN A 251 4.69 18.01 -13.78
C GLN A 251 5.54 17.13 -12.85
N HIS A 252 5.69 17.49 -11.57
CA HIS A 252 6.42 16.72 -10.57
C HIS A 252 5.55 15.64 -9.88
N LEU A 253 4.25 15.57 -10.23
CA LEU A 253 3.34 14.55 -9.73
C LEU A 253 3.45 13.29 -10.57
N SER A 254 3.69 12.15 -9.93
CA SER A 254 3.54 10.85 -10.58
C SER A 254 2.07 10.54 -10.89
N VAL A 255 1.82 9.56 -11.76
CA VAL A 255 0.45 9.08 -12.04
C VAL A 255 -0.24 8.62 -10.76
N HIS A 256 0.48 7.96 -9.85
CA HIS A 256 -0.04 7.55 -8.53
C HIS A 256 -0.43 8.77 -7.69
N ASN A 257 0.43 9.79 -7.61
CA ASN A 257 0.11 11.01 -6.85
C ASN A 257 -1.18 11.70 -7.39
N VAL A 258 -1.35 11.75 -8.71
CA VAL A 258 -2.55 12.32 -9.33
C VAL A 258 -3.78 11.49 -8.97
N ASN A 259 -3.69 10.16 -9.01
CA ASN A 259 -4.77 9.26 -8.66
C ASN A 259 -5.16 9.40 -7.18
N ASP A 260 -4.19 9.40 -6.27
CA ASP A 260 -4.42 9.57 -4.83
C ASP A 260 -5.13 10.89 -4.51
N LEU A 261 -4.68 11.99 -5.13
CA LEU A 261 -5.32 13.30 -4.98
C LEU A 261 -6.76 13.29 -5.47
N ARG A 262 -7.03 12.59 -6.58
CA ARG A 262 -8.35 12.48 -7.17
C ARG A 262 -9.29 11.65 -6.30
N LEU A 263 -8.86 10.48 -5.85
CA LEU A 263 -9.62 9.64 -4.92
C LEU A 263 -9.96 10.39 -3.63
N ALA A 264 -8.97 11.09 -3.07
CA ALA A 264 -9.16 11.89 -1.86
C ALA A 264 -10.17 13.05 -2.02
N GLN A 265 -10.26 13.62 -3.22
CA GLN A 265 -11.16 14.72 -3.54
C GLN A 265 -12.58 14.25 -3.85
N ASP A 266 -12.72 13.16 -4.62
CA ASP A 266 -13.98 12.76 -5.23
C ASP A 266 -14.81 11.83 -4.32
N ILE A 267 -14.16 11.21 -3.31
CA ILE A 267 -14.82 10.26 -2.40
C ILE A 267 -14.95 10.87 -1.00
N ASP A 268 -16.18 11.00 -0.52
CA ASP A 268 -16.47 11.35 0.86
C ASP A 268 -17.11 10.17 1.64
N LEU A 269 -17.04 10.21 2.95
CA LEU A 269 -17.55 9.17 3.82
C LEU A 269 -19.06 8.90 3.65
N PRO A 270 -19.95 9.91 3.60
CA PRO A 270 -21.37 9.69 3.35
C PRO A 270 -21.63 8.99 2.02
N GLY A 271 -21.02 9.45 0.94
CA GLY A 271 -21.15 8.86 -0.39
C GLY A 271 -20.59 7.44 -0.44
N PHE A 272 -19.46 7.19 0.23
CA PHE A 272 -18.87 5.86 0.33
C PHE A 272 -19.79 4.87 1.07
N LEU A 273 -20.36 5.25 2.21
CA LEU A 273 -21.28 4.40 2.96
C LEU A 273 -22.60 4.17 2.21
N ALA A 274 -23.05 5.13 1.41
CA ALA A 274 -24.25 5.03 0.58
C ALA A 274 -24.03 4.25 -0.73
N SER A 275 -22.78 3.95 -1.11
CA SER A 275 -22.43 3.37 -2.41
C SER A 275 -22.89 1.92 -2.61
N GLY A 276 -23.28 1.23 -1.54
CA GLY A 276 -23.57 -0.22 -1.56
C GLY A 276 -22.31 -1.11 -1.56
N LEU A 277 -21.12 -0.53 -1.54
CA LEU A 277 -19.86 -1.28 -1.42
C LEU A 277 -19.67 -1.90 -0.04
N VAL A 278 -20.40 -1.42 0.98
CA VAL A 278 -20.21 -1.80 2.38
C VAL A 278 -21.54 -2.15 3.01
N PHE A 279 -21.60 -3.31 3.68
CA PHE A 279 -22.74 -3.76 4.44
C PHE A 279 -22.36 -3.93 5.92
N SER A 280 -23.18 -3.37 6.79
CA SER A 280 -23.00 -3.48 8.25
C SER A 280 -23.82 -4.60 8.89
N ASP A 281 -24.65 -5.31 8.12
CA ASP A 281 -25.52 -6.35 8.65
C ASP A 281 -24.74 -7.63 8.97
N LYS A 282 -24.84 -8.07 10.23
CA LYS A 282 -24.18 -9.28 10.75
C LYS A 282 -24.64 -10.58 10.06
N SER A 283 -25.77 -10.54 9.32
CA SER A 283 -26.31 -11.68 8.59
C SER A 283 -25.61 -11.95 7.24
N ASN A 284 -25.00 -10.93 6.66
CA ASN A 284 -24.27 -11.04 5.41
C ASN A 284 -22.78 -11.27 5.68
N LYS A 285 -22.41 -12.50 6.01
CA LYS A 285 -21.02 -12.93 5.87
C LYS A 285 -20.61 -12.69 4.42
N PRO A 286 -19.34 -12.30 4.16
CA PRO A 286 -18.85 -12.28 2.78
C PRO A 286 -19.23 -13.60 2.16
N VAL A 287 -19.85 -13.54 0.97
CA VAL A 287 -20.28 -14.75 0.28
C VAL A 287 -19.06 -15.65 0.18
N PRO A 288 -19.04 -16.82 0.84
CA PRO A 288 -17.96 -17.75 0.61
C PRO A 288 -17.88 -17.90 -0.90
N CYS A 289 -16.71 -17.84 -1.48
CA CYS A 289 -16.56 -18.17 -2.91
C CYS A 289 -16.81 -19.67 -3.04
N GLU A 290 -18.12 -20.06 -2.97
CA GLU A 290 -18.54 -21.42 -3.06
C GLU A 290 -18.08 -21.99 -4.41
N GLY A 291 -17.28 -23.03 -4.33
CA GLY A 291 -17.04 -23.96 -5.42
C GLY A 291 -16.02 -23.55 -6.48
N THR A 292 -15.44 -22.38 -6.43
CA THR A 292 -14.30 -22.08 -7.30
C THR A 292 -13.01 -22.25 -6.52
N ASP A 293 -12.18 -23.17 -6.96
CA ASP A 293 -10.78 -23.21 -6.53
C ASP A 293 -10.19 -21.82 -6.76
N ALA A 294 -9.94 -21.07 -5.68
CA ALA A 294 -9.45 -19.69 -5.75
C ALA A 294 -8.10 -19.63 -6.51
N LEU A 295 -7.39 -20.76 -6.55
CA LEU A 295 -6.13 -20.91 -7.28
C LEU A 295 -6.32 -21.34 -8.74
N ALA A 296 -7.54 -21.73 -9.15
CA ALA A 296 -7.76 -22.17 -10.52
C ALA A 296 -7.37 -21.08 -11.53
N GLY A 297 -6.52 -21.45 -12.47
CA GLY A 297 -6.02 -20.53 -13.50
C GLY A 297 -5.05 -19.47 -13.01
N ILE A 298 -4.40 -19.68 -11.86
CA ILE A 298 -3.23 -18.91 -11.45
C ILE A 298 -1.98 -19.71 -11.78
N ASP A 299 -1.14 -19.17 -12.66
CA ASP A 299 0.16 -19.70 -13.01
C ASP A 299 1.24 -18.88 -12.30
N THR A 300 2.23 -19.55 -11.72
CA THR A 300 3.39 -18.89 -11.10
C THR A 300 4.59 -18.95 -12.04
N ILE A 301 5.31 -17.85 -12.12
CA ILE A 301 6.49 -17.67 -12.96
C ILE A 301 7.66 -17.25 -12.09
N GLU A 302 8.73 -18.03 -12.09
CA GLU A 302 9.97 -17.66 -11.44
C GLU A 302 10.69 -16.58 -12.27
N LEU A 303 10.86 -15.38 -11.74
CA LEU A 303 11.54 -14.28 -12.42
C LEU A 303 13.06 -14.33 -12.20
N GLY A 304 13.49 -15.01 -11.16
CA GLY A 304 14.89 -15.20 -10.81
C GLY A 304 15.29 -14.59 -9.47
N THR A 305 16.60 -14.49 -9.26
CA THR A 305 17.18 -13.92 -8.04
C THR A 305 17.70 -12.52 -8.30
N PHE A 306 17.43 -11.60 -7.38
CA PHE A 306 17.89 -10.22 -7.42
C PHE A 306 18.93 -9.97 -6.32
N GLU A 307 20.11 -9.45 -6.72
CA GLU A 307 21.26 -9.15 -5.84
C GLU A 307 21.63 -10.30 -4.87
N THR A 308 21.38 -11.54 -5.27
CA THR A 308 21.57 -12.75 -4.43
C THR A 308 20.80 -12.77 -3.11
N VAL A 309 19.90 -11.82 -2.89
CA VAL A 309 19.15 -11.63 -1.65
C VAL A 309 17.71 -12.08 -1.77
N PHE A 310 17.03 -11.63 -2.85
CA PHE A 310 15.62 -11.91 -3.08
C PHE A 310 15.42 -12.86 -4.25
N ASN A 311 14.65 -13.93 -4.02
CA ASN A 311 14.00 -14.64 -5.10
C ASN A 311 12.71 -13.91 -5.45
N VAL A 312 12.44 -13.69 -6.72
CA VAL A 312 11.28 -12.97 -7.20
C VAL A 312 10.46 -13.88 -8.10
N ALA A 313 9.18 -13.93 -7.83
CA ALA A 313 8.18 -14.65 -8.61
C ALA A 313 7.05 -13.70 -9.05
N ALA A 314 6.39 -14.06 -10.13
CA ALA A 314 5.12 -13.49 -10.53
C ALA A 314 4.04 -14.57 -10.52
N ALA A 315 2.82 -14.18 -10.18
CA ALA A 315 1.64 -14.99 -10.37
C ALA A 315 0.72 -14.28 -11.37
N VAL A 316 0.21 -15.02 -12.34
CA VAL A 316 -0.62 -14.48 -13.42
C VAL A 316 -1.92 -15.27 -13.45
N ARG A 317 -3.04 -14.56 -13.45
CA ARG A 317 -4.35 -15.17 -13.61
C ARG A 317 -4.78 -15.16 -15.08
N ALA A 318 -5.15 -16.32 -15.62
CA ALA A 318 -5.66 -16.40 -16.97
C ALA A 318 -6.91 -15.55 -17.15
N LYS A 319 -6.99 -14.77 -18.24
CA LYS A 319 -8.15 -13.90 -18.57
C LYS A 319 -9.47 -14.68 -18.67
N SER A 320 -9.42 -15.98 -18.97
CA SER A 320 -10.58 -16.86 -19.14
C SER A 320 -11.21 -17.32 -17.82
N CYS A 321 -10.58 -17.15 -16.69
CA CYS A 321 -11.18 -17.42 -15.38
C CYS A 321 -12.13 -16.28 -15.00
N GLY A 322 -13.05 -15.96 -15.91
CA GLY A 322 -14.07 -14.96 -15.72
C GLY A 322 -15.08 -15.42 -14.68
N LEU A 323 -14.92 -14.97 -13.46
CA LEU A 323 -16.08 -14.72 -12.62
C LEU A 323 -16.79 -13.55 -13.29
N ALA A 324 -17.82 -13.86 -14.10
CA ALA A 324 -18.70 -12.82 -14.64
C ALA A 324 -19.21 -12.02 -13.44
N VAL A 325 -18.77 -10.79 -13.32
CA VAL A 325 -19.43 -9.85 -12.42
C VAL A 325 -20.81 -9.67 -13.02
N ALA A 326 -21.85 -10.15 -12.35
CA ALA A 326 -23.20 -9.83 -12.73
C ALA A 326 -23.26 -8.29 -12.84
N PRO A 327 -23.83 -7.71 -13.89
CA PRO A 327 -23.94 -6.28 -14.02
C PRO A 327 -24.87 -5.77 -12.92
N GLY A 328 -24.28 -5.44 -11.76
CA GLY A 328 -24.91 -4.62 -10.75
C GLY A 328 -24.99 -3.17 -11.23
N PRO A 329 -25.78 -2.33 -10.56
CA PRO A 329 -25.74 -0.89 -10.84
C PRO A 329 -24.29 -0.44 -10.68
N SER A 330 -23.76 0.27 -11.70
CA SER A 330 -22.40 0.81 -11.65
C SER A 330 -22.22 1.59 -10.36
N PRO A 331 -21.26 1.23 -9.50
CA PRO A 331 -21.07 1.97 -8.26
C PRO A 331 -20.69 3.42 -8.59
N PRO A 332 -21.04 4.38 -7.72
CA PRO A 332 -20.88 5.80 -7.99
C PRO A 332 -19.41 6.20 -8.27
N PHE A 333 -18.47 5.37 -7.91
CA PHE A 333 -17.02 5.61 -8.08
C PHE A 333 -16.36 4.71 -9.12
N SER A 334 -17.13 3.97 -9.93
CA SER A 334 -16.59 3.03 -10.93
C SER A 334 -15.70 3.67 -12.01
N HIS A 335 -15.83 5.01 -12.18
CA HIS A 335 -14.98 5.79 -13.09
C HIS A 335 -13.60 6.10 -12.51
N LEU A 336 -13.38 5.85 -11.21
CA LEU A 336 -12.10 6.02 -10.55
C LEU A 336 -11.32 4.71 -10.56
N ASN A 337 -10.05 4.77 -10.93
CA ASN A 337 -9.18 3.61 -10.90
C ASN A 337 -8.53 3.49 -9.51
N LEU A 338 -8.57 2.30 -8.90
CA LEU A 338 -7.89 2.04 -7.63
C LEU A 338 -6.40 1.72 -7.81
N TYR A 339 -5.96 1.28 -9.02
CA TYR A 339 -4.58 0.84 -9.29
C TYR A 339 -3.99 1.53 -10.51
#